data_ffb4a6623b4f3a9e35a4dc27a27c7c9b
#
_entry.id   ffb4a6623b4f3a9e35a4dc27a27c7c9b
#
_cell.length_a   1.000
_cell.length_b   1.000
_cell.length_c   1.000
_cell.angle_alpha   90.00
_cell.angle_beta   90.00
_cell.angle_gamma   90.00
#
_symmetry.space_group_name_H-M   'P 1'
#
loop_
_entity.id
_entity.type
_entity.pdbx_description
1 polymer ?
#
loop_
_entity_poly.entity_id
_entity_poly.type
_entity_poly.pdbx_seq_one_letter_code
_entity_poly.pdbx_strand_id
1 'polypeptide(L)'
;MPKARVFLAWSGPRSKAVATALRKWLPHVIQTIEPWMSENDIEKGARWLTEISGQLQNVKMGIICLTPENLLEPWINFEAGALSKINDSIVCTYLHGLETTDVSDPLAQFHGTKADKEDTKRLIHTLNSRLEGESLETTRLDEAFEKWWKDLETDLSNAKGTHAQEPPKR
;
A
#
# COMPACT_ATOMS: atom_id res chain seq x y z
N MET A 1 11.63 -20.37 -6.52
CA MET A 1 11.94 -18.94 -6.62
C MET A 1 11.15 -18.15 -5.60
N PRO A 2 11.82 -17.27 -4.87
CA PRO A 2 11.08 -16.44 -3.92
C PRO A 2 10.15 -15.50 -4.67
N LYS A 3 8.98 -15.31 -4.12
CA LYS A 3 8.00 -14.39 -4.70
C LYS A 3 8.47 -12.96 -4.54
N ALA A 4 8.10 -12.10 -5.48
CA ALA A 4 8.32 -10.68 -5.36
C ALA A 4 7.47 -10.15 -4.22
N ARG A 5 8.06 -9.33 -3.35
CA ARG A 5 7.35 -8.83 -2.18
C ARG A 5 6.87 -7.41 -2.38
N VAL A 6 5.70 -7.15 -1.81
CA VAL A 6 5.13 -5.81 -1.73
C VAL A 6 4.93 -5.50 -0.25
N PHE A 7 5.58 -4.44 0.22
CA PHE A 7 5.45 -4.05 1.61
C PHE A 7 4.32 -3.03 1.77
N LEU A 8 3.44 -3.28 2.75
CA LEU A 8 2.30 -2.40 3.02
C LEU A 8 2.50 -1.73 4.37
N ALA A 9 2.68 -0.41 4.37
CA ALA A 9 2.85 0.38 5.59
C ALA A 9 1.52 0.99 6.00
N TRP A 10 1.21 0.96 7.30
CA TRP A 10 -0.05 1.47 7.82
C TRP A 10 0.14 2.07 9.20
N SER A 11 -0.78 2.95 9.56
CA SER A 11 -0.88 3.49 10.92
C SER A 11 -2.33 3.87 11.18
N GLY A 12 -2.86 3.39 12.29
CA GLY A 12 -4.23 3.64 12.70
C GLY A 12 -5.22 2.64 12.11
N PRO A 13 -6.41 2.53 12.70
CA PRO A 13 -7.37 1.48 12.33
C PRO A 13 -7.83 1.53 10.88
N ARG A 14 -8.14 2.71 10.36
CA ARG A 14 -8.58 2.84 8.98
C ARG A 14 -7.48 2.48 8.00
N SER A 15 -6.27 2.95 8.26
CA SER A 15 -5.11 2.63 7.44
C SER A 15 -4.82 1.13 7.47
N LYS A 16 -4.95 0.51 8.64
CA LYS A 16 -4.79 -0.95 8.77
C LYS A 16 -5.83 -1.69 7.93
N ALA A 17 -7.07 -1.21 7.93
CA ALA A 17 -8.12 -1.84 7.14
C ALA A 17 -7.80 -1.76 5.65
N VAL A 18 -7.28 -0.64 5.18
CA VAL A 18 -6.86 -0.48 3.78
C VAL A 18 -5.72 -1.43 3.45
N ALA A 19 -4.70 -1.47 4.30
CA ALA A 19 -3.55 -2.35 4.08
C ALA A 19 -3.98 -3.82 4.07
N THR A 20 -4.87 -4.21 4.99
CA THR A 20 -5.38 -5.57 5.04
C THR A 20 -6.16 -5.93 3.79
N ALA A 21 -6.97 -4.99 3.28
CA ALA A 21 -7.71 -5.20 2.05
C ALA A 21 -6.78 -5.43 0.87
N LEU A 22 -5.73 -4.62 0.74
CA LEU A 22 -4.75 -4.78 -0.32
C LEU A 22 -3.98 -6.09 -0.19
N ARG A 23 -3.59 -6.44 1.03
CA ARG A 23 -2.85 -7.68 1.27
C ARG A 23 -3.65 -8.90 0.81
N LYS A 24 -4.94 -8.89 1.08
CA LYS A 24 -5.83 -9.98 0.71
C LYS A 24 -6.09 -10.02 -0.78
N TRP A 25 -6.20 -8.85 -1.39
CA TRP A 25 -6.63 -8.70 -2.78
C TRP A 25 -5.51 -8.90 -3.80
N LEU A 26 -4.32 -8.36 -3.51
CA LEU A 26 -3.24 -8.35 -4.50
C LEU A 26 -2.90 -9.72 -5.09
N PRO A 27 -2.82 -10.81 -4.29
CA PRO A 27 -2.49 -12.10 -4.88
C PRO A 27 -3.55 -12.68 -5.79
N HIS A 28 -4.79 -12.19 -5.70
CA HIS A 28 -5.83 -12.59 -6.65
C HIS A 28 -5.61 -12.00 -8.02
N VAL A 29 -5.01 -10.83 -8.08
CA VAL A 29 -4.76 -10.14 -9.35
C VAL A 29 -3.41 -10.54 -9.93
N ILE A 30 -2.38 -10.59 -9.11
CA ILE A 30 -1.04 -11.01 -9.51
C ILE A 30 -0.57 -12.08 -8.53
N GLN A 31 -0.67 -13.32 -8.96
CA GLN A 31 -0.46 -14.47 -8.07
C GLN A 31 0.98 -14.67 -7.64
N THR A 32 1.93 -14.08 -8.33
CA THR A 32 3.35 -14.26 -8.05
C THR A 32 3.90 -13.29 -7.02
N ILE A 33 3.08 -12.39 -6.49
CA ILE A 33 3.54 -11.46 -5.47
C ILE A 33 3.13 -11.93 -4.07
N GLU A 34 3.93 -11.49 -3.10
CA GLU A 34 3.68 -11.79 -1.69
C GLU A 34 3.57 -10.46 -0.94
N PRO A 35 2.35 -10.01 -0.62
CA PRO A 35 2.21 -8.80 0.18
C PRO A 35 2.58 -9.08 1.63
N TRP A 36 3.23 -8.11 2.26
CA TRP A 36 3.61 -8.22 3.66
C TRP A 36 3.28 -6.91 4.36
N MET A 37 2.72 -6.99 5.54
CA MET A 37 2.44 -5.81 6.35
C MET A 37 2.86 -6.05 7.79
N SER A 38 3.23 -4.96 8.48
CA SER A 38 3.56 -5.04 9.88
C SER A 38 2.32 -5.45 10.69
N GLU A 39 2.50 -6.33 11.66
CA GLU A 39 1.41 -6.73 12.54
C GLU A 39 1.10 -5.66 13.58
N ASN A 40 2.10 -4.87 13.94
CA ASN A 40 1.97 -3.85 14.97
C ASN A 40 1.78 -2.48 14.33
N ASP A 41 1.02 -1.63 15.02
CA ASP A 41 0.84 -0.24 14.61
C ASP A 41 2.18 0.48 14.66
N ILE A 42 2.60 0.99 13.51
CA ILE A 42 3.87 1.72 13.41
C ILE A 42 3.86 2.97 14.27
N GLU A 43 2.69 3.58 14.45
CA GLU A 43 2.53 4.80 15.24
C GLU A 43 3.05 4.65 16.68
N LYS A 44 3.10 3.45 17.20
CA LYS A 44 3.55 3.21 18.56
C LYS A 44 5.06 3.12 18.69
N GLY A 45 5.77 3.68 17.75
CA GLY A 45 7.21 3.83 17.86
C GLY A 45 8.03 2.62 17.51
N ALA A 46 7.41 1.62 16.96
CA ALA A 46 8.16 0.48 16.47
C ALA A 46 9.08 0.95 15.36
N ARG A 47 10.32 0.54 15.39
CA ARG A 47 11.23 0.77 14.28
C ARG A 47 10.94 -0.29 13.25
N TRP A 48 9.84 -0.10 12.54
CA TRP A 48 9.40 -1.12 11.62
C TRP A 48 10.45 -1.42 10.55
N LEU A 49 11.23 -0.42 10.18
CA LEU A 49 12.30 -0.66 9.22
C LEU A 49 13.33 -1.65 9.78
N THR A 50 13.66 -1.54 11.07
CA THR A 50 14.53 -2.51 11.72
C THR A 50 13.87 -3.87 11.80
N GLU A 51 12.60 -3.91 12.16
CA GLU A 51 11.85 -5.16 12.27
C GLU A 51 11.79 -5.90 10.94
N ILE A 52 11.65 -5.15 9.83
CA ILE A 52 11.50 -5.78 8.52
C ILE A 52 12.82 -5.91 7.76
N SER A 53 13.93 -5.42 8.31
CA SER A 53 15.19 -5.41 7.56
C SER A 53 15.57 -6.80 7.05
N GLY A 54 15.29 -7.84 7.81
CA GLY A 54 15.52 -9.20 7.35
C GLY A 54 14.51 -9.70 6.33
N GLN A 55 13.40 -8.97 6.15
CA GLN A 55 12.33 -9.33 5.23
C GLN A 55 12.38 -8.54 3.93
N LEU A 56 13.39 -7.65 3.79
CA LEU A 56 13.41 -6.71 2.67
C LEU A 56 13.97 -7.27 1.38
N GLN A 57 14.40 -8.52 1.40
CA GLN A 57 14.89 -9.14 0.17
C GLN A 57 13.74 -9.28 -0.82
N ASN A 58 14.05 -8.92 -2.06
CA ASN A 58 13.10 -9.05 -3.16
C ASN A 58 11.84 -8.19 -3.04
N VAL A 59 11.91 -7.09 -2.28
CA VAL A 59 10.81 -6.13 -2.23
C VAL A 59 10.83 -5.31 -3.51
N LYS A 60 9.72 -5.33 -4.24
CA LYS A 60 9.59 -4.60 -5.51
C LYS A 60 8.87 -3.28 -5.35
N MET A 61 8.02 -3.16 -4.34
CA MET A 61 7.24 -1.95 -4.12
C MET A 61 6.90 -1.81 -2.64
N GLY A 62 6.95 -0.57 -2.14
CA GLY A 62 6.38 -0.23 -0.86
C GLY A 62 5.14 0.62 -1.08
N ILE A 63 4.05 0.27 -0.44
CA ILE A 63 2.81 1.03 -0.51
C ILE A 63 2.50 1.58 0.87
N ILE A 64 2.40 2.90 0.95
CA ILE A 64 2.08 3.58 2.21
C ILE A 64 0.60 3.95 2.18
N CYS A 65 -0.17 3.36 3.09
CA CYS A 65 -1.60 3.58 3.13
C CYS A 65 -1.91 4.85 3.92
N LEU A 66 -2.23 5.91 3.22
CA LEU A 66 -2.52 7.21 3.83
C LEU A 66 -4.01 7.44 3.96
N THR A 67 -4.39 7.98 5.10
CA THR A 67 -5.78 8.35 5.39
C THR A 67 -5.75 9.74 6.04
N PRO A 68 -6.90 10.43 6.13
CA PRO A 68 -6.92 11.72 6.81
C PRO A 68 -6.41 11.64 8.24
N GLU A 69 -6.57 10.50 8.89
CA GLU A 69 -6.18 10.32 10.29
C GLU A 69 -4.67 10.25 10.49
N ASN A 70 -3.93 9.73 9.50
CA ASN A 70 -2.48 9.54 9.68
C ASN A 70 -1.61 10.41 8.79
N LEU A 71 -2.23 11.23 7.96
CA LEU A 71 -1.51 12.00 6.95
C LEU A 71 -0.39 12.89 7.52
N LEU A 72 -0.59 13.42 8.70
CA LEU A 72 0.36 14.35 9.32
C LEU A 72 1.29 13.70 10.34
N GLU A 73 1.30 12.39 10.41
CA GLU A 73 2.17 11.69 11.35
C GLU A 73 3.63 11.79 10.90
N PRO A 74 4.53 12.34 11.72
CA PRO A 74 5.92 12.56 11.29
C PRO A 74 6.68 11.30 10.90
N TRP A 75 6.39 10.17 11.54
CA TRP A 75 7.10 8.92 11.26
C TRP A 75 6.92 8.46 9.81
N ILE A 76 5.75 8.77 9.21
CA ILE A 76 5.48 8.36 7.83
C ILE A 76 6.50 8.97 6.87
N ASN A 77 6.81 10.25 7.06
CA ASN A 77 7.78 10.93 6.20
C ASN A 77 9.16 10.29 6.33
N PHE A 78 9.55 9.98 7.55
CA PHE A 78 10.86 9.38 7.82
C PHE A 78 10.97 7.99 7.23
N GLU A 79 9.96 7.14 7.48
CA GLU A 79 10.01 5.75 7.04
C GLU A 79 9.85 5.62 5.53
N ALA A 80 9.07 6.51 4.91
CA ALA A 80 8.94 6.52 3.45
C ALA A 80 10.29 6.81 2.80
N GLY A 81 11.03 7.79 3.32
CA GLY A 81 12.35 8.12 2.81
C GLY A 81 13.33 6.96 2.94
N ALA A 82 13.29 6.29 4.09
CA ALA A 82 14.15 5.13 4.33
C ALA A 82 13.80 3.97 3.39
N LEU A 83 12.52 3.70 3.23
CA LEU A 83 12.05 2.61 2.38
C LEU A 83 12.45 2.83 0.92
N SER A 84 12.42 4.07 0.44
CA SER A 84 12.72 4.37 -0.96
C SER A 84 14.17 4.06 -1.33
N LYS A 85 15.04 3.90 -0.35
CA LYS A 85 16.45 3.63 -0.59
C LYS A 85 16.80 2.14 -0.64
N ILE A 86 15.80 1.29 -0.49
CA ILE A 86 16.05 -0.15 -0.39
C ILE A 86 15.89 -0.83 -1.74
N ASN A 87 16.99 -1.45 -2.21
CA ASN A 87 16.98 -2.44 -3.31
C ASN A 87 16.15 -2.09 -4.54
N ASP A 88 16.23 -0.87 -5.02
CA ASP A 88 15.52 -0.44 -6.22
C ASP A 88 14.00 -0.54 -6.13
N SER A 89 13.47 -0.68 -4.93
CA SER A 89 12.03 -0.68 -4.77
C SER A 89 11.47 0.72 -5.01
N ILE A 90 10.27 0.79 -5.56
CA ILE A 90 9.56 2.07 -5.67
C ILE A 90 8.59 2.19 -4.52
N VAL A 91 8.36 3.44 -4.11
CA VAL A 91 7.44 3.74 -3.03
C VAL A 91 6.27 4.50 -3.61
N CYS A 92 5.06 4.02 -3.30
CA CYS A 92 3.83 4.67 -3.71
C CYS A 92 3.00 4.96 -2.48
N THR A 93 2.22 6.03 -2.54
CA THR A 93 1.22 6.29 -1.50
C THR A 93 -0.14 5.87 -2.04
N TYR A 94 -0.93 5.21 -1.19
CA TYR A 94 -2.28 4.81 -1.54
C TYR A 94 -3.25 5.65 -0.72
N LEU A 95 -4.01 6.51 -1.38
CA LEU A 95 -4.77 7.57 -0.74
C LEU A 95 -6.22 7.17 -0.55
N HIS A 96 -6.60 6.92 0.69
CA HIS A 96 -7.97 6.54 1.04
C HIS A 96 -8.65 7.71 1.73
N GLY A 97 -9.60 8.33 1.04
CA GLY A 97 -10.27 9.52 1.56
C GLY A 97 -9.47 10.80 1.40
N LEU A 98 -8.49 10.81 0.50
CA LEU A 98 -7.62 11.95 0.24
C LEU A 98 -7.50 12.19 -1.25
N GLU A 99 -7.25 13.43 -1.63
CA GLU A 99 -6.85 13.78 -2.99
C GLU A 99 -5.34 13.95 -3.03
N THR A 100 -4.77 13.88 -4.23
CA THR A 100 -3.32 14.04 -4.35
C THR A 100 -2.85 15.41 -3.87
N THR A 101 -3.72 16.42 -3.97
CA THR A 101 -3.40 17.76 -3.50
C THR A 101 -3.40 17.89 -1.98
N ASP A 102 -3.93 16.90 -1.27
CA ASP A 102 -3.88 16.89 0.20
C ASP A 102 -2.51 16.50 0.74
N VAL A 103 -1.68 15.89 -0.10
CA VAL A 103 -0.39 15.37 0.32
C VAL A 103 0.69 16.40 0.06
N SER A 104 1.45 16.74 1.09
CA SER A 104 2.54 17.71 0.98
C SER A 104 3.89 17.01 1.02
N ASP A 105 4.96 17.76 0.72
CA ASP A 105 6.32 17.23 0.82
C ASP A 105 6.63 16.81 2.26
N PRO A 106 7.44 15.78 2.43
CA PRO A 106 8.15 15.03 1.39
C PRO A 106 7.32 13.91 0.74
N LEU A 107 6.14 13.58 1.26
CA LEU A 107 5.34 12.48 0.71
C LEU A 107 4.86 12.76 -0.71
N ALA A 108 4.67 14.03 -1.05
CA ALA A 108 4.19 14.39 -2.38
C ALA A 108 5.16 14.00 -3.50
N GLN A 109 6.42 13.73 -3.18
CA GLN A 109 7.39 13.31 -4.18
C GLN A 109 7.17 11.85 -4.62
N PHE A 110 6.45 11.08 -3.84
CA PHE A 110 6.16 9.69 -4.20
C PHE A 110 4.92 9.62 -5.08
N HIS A 111 4.87 8.56 -5.88
CA HIS A 111 3.75 8.38 -6.79
C HIS A 111 2.47 8.13 -6.00
N GLY A 112 1.51 9.05 -6.12
CA GLY A 112 0.25 8.95 -5.38
C GLY A 112 -0.81 8.22 -6.19
N THR A 113 -1.44 7.24 -5.55
CA THR A 113 -2.52 6.46 -6.14
C THR A 113 -3.77 6.68 -5.30
N LYS A 114 -4.81 7.21 -5.91
CA LYS A 114 -6.09 7.31 -5.20
C LYS A 114 -6.74 5.93 -5.12
N ALA A 115 -7.53 5.72 -4.08
CA ALA A 115 -8.19 4.43 -3.86
C ALA A 115 -9.45 4.33 -4.72
N ASP A 116 -9.28 4.53 -6.03
CA ASP A 116 -10.36 4.37 -7.00
C ASP A 116 -9.94 3.38 -8.07
N LYS A 117 -10.89 3.03 -8.92
CA LYS A 117 -10.67 1.95 -9.89
C LYS A 117 -9.55 2.26 -10.87
N GLU A 118 -9.56 3.46 -11.46
CA GLU A 118 -8.58 3.79 -12.50
C GLU A 118 -7.17 3.90 -11.96
N ASP A 119 -7.01 4.59 -10.83
CA ASP A 119 -5.69 4.76 -10.24
C ASP A 119 -5.15 3.44 -9.71
N THR A 120 -6.01 2.62 -9.11
CA THR A 120 -5.58 1.31 -8.63
C THR A 120 -5.14 0.43 -9.79
N LYS A 121 -5.83 0.52 -10.93
CA LYS A 121 -5.43 -0.21 -12.13
C LYS A 121 -4.04 0.21 -12.59
N ARG A 122 -3.75 1.51 -12.57
CA ARG A 122 -2.41 2.01 -12.92
C ARG A 122 -1.34 1.48 -11.97
N LEU A 123 -1.67 1.44 -10.68
CA LEU A 123 -0.75 0.90 -9.68
C LEU A 123 -0.43 -0.57 -9.97
N ILE A 124 -1.44 -1.35 -10.31
CA ILE A 124 -1.27 -2.76 -10.64
C ILE A 124 -0.40 -2.93 -11.87
N HIS A 125 -0.58 -2.10 -12.89
CA HIS A 125 0.26 -2.15 -14.08
C HIS A 125 1.71 -1.79 -13.75
N THR A 126 1.92 -0.79 -12.90
CA THR A 126 3.26 -0.40 -12.48
C THR A 126 3.93 -1.56 -11.73
N LEU A 127 3.21 -2.16 -10.80
CA LEU A 127 3.74 -3.29 -10.03
C LEU A 127 4.09 -4.46 -10.96
N ASN A 128 3.19 -4.77 -11.88
CA ASN A 128 3.41 -5.87 -12.81
C ASN A 128 4.66 -5.64 -13.67
N SER A 129 4.91 -4.40 -14.06
CA SER A 129 6.09 -4.08 -14.87
C SER A 129 7.40 -4.31 -14.11
N ARG A 130 7.35 -4.35 -12.78
CA ARG A 130 8.54 -4.59 -11.95
C ARG A 130 8.84 -6.06 -11.72
N LEU A 131 7.99 -6.94 -12.19
CA LEU A 131 8.13 -8.37 -11.94
C LEU A 131 9.02 -9.08 -12.95
N GLU A 132 9.47 -8.37 -13.95
CA GLU A 132 10.39 -8.89 -14.97
C GLU A 132 9.85 -10.17 -15.61
N GLY A 133 10.57 -11.27 -15.55
CA GLY A 133 10.15 -12.52 -16.18
C GLY A 133 8.88 -13.15 -15.64
N GLU A 134 8.38 -12.66 -14.50
CA GLU A 134 7.16 -13.19 -13.89
C GLU A 134 5.96 -12.29 -14.08
N SER A 135 6.09 -11.23 -14.89
CA SER A 135 4.97 -10.34 -15.15
C SER A 135 3.89 -11.05 -15.95
N LEU A 136 2.65 -10.65 -15.69
CA LEU A 136 1.52 -11.15 -16.45
C LEU A 136 1.38 -10.38 -17.75
N GLU A 137 0.87 -11.07 -18.77
CA GLU A 137 0.47 -10.40 -20.01
C GLU A 137 -0.61 -9.37 -19.69
N THR A 138 -0.56 -8.23 -20.38
CA THR A 138 -1.47 -7.12 -20.10
C THR A 138 -2.94 -7.53 -20.13
N THR A 139 -3.33 -8.33 -21.11
CA THR A 139 -4.72 -8.78 -21.23
C THR A 139 -5.14 -9.60 -20.02
N ARG A 140 -4.28 -10.50 -19.56
CA ARG A 140 -4.58 -11.31 -18.39
C ARG A 140 -4.66 -10.47 -17.13
N LEU A 141 -3.76 -9.51 -17.01
CA LEU A 141 -3.76 -8.61 -15.87
C LEU A 141 -5.06 -7.83 -15.81
N ASP A 142 -5.50 -7.30 -16.95
CA ASP A 142 -6.74 -6.53 -17.00
C ASP A 142 -7.95 -7.38 -16.68
N GLU A 143 -7.98 -8.62 -17.18
CA GLU A 143 -9.09 -9.53 -16.86
C GLU A 143 -9.16 -9.85 -15.37
N ALA A 144 -8.00 -10.13 -14.77
CA ALA A 144 -7.96 -10.42 -13.34
C ALA A 144 -8.38 -9.19 -12.54
N PHE A 145 -7.92 -8.01 -12.94
CA PHE A 145 -8.30 -6.79 -12.27
C PHE A 145 -9.81 -6.56 -12.32
N GLU A 146 -10.42 -6.70 -13.49
CA GLU A 146 -11.87 -6.49 -13.62
C GLU A 146 -12.66 -7.51 -12.80
N LYS A 147 -12.18 -8.73 -12.75
CA LYS A 147 -12.85 -9.79 -11.99
C LYS A 147 -12.83 -9.49 -10.48
N TRP A 148 -11.71 -9.02 -9.96
CA TRP A 148 -11.51 -8.89 -8.52
C TRP A 148 -11.70 -7.48 -7.97
N TRP A 149 -11.86 -6.48 -8.84
CA TRP A 149 -11.98 -5.10 -8.39
C TRP A 149 -13.14 -4.90 -7.40
N LYS A 150 -14.26 -5.51 -7.64
CA LYS A 150 -15.44 -5.31 -6.80
C LYS A 150 -15.19 -5.72 -5.35
N ASP A 151 -14.42 -6.78 -5.16
CA ASP A 151 -14.08 -7.23 -3.81
C ASP A 151 -13.24 -6.18 -3.08
N LEU A 152 -12.27 -5.61 -3.75
CA LEU A 152 -11.48 -4.54 -3.15
C LEU A 152 -12.32 -3.30 -2.89
N GLU A 153 -13.15 -2.93 -3.84
CA GLU A 153 -14.02 -1.76 -3.70
C GLU A 153 -14.90 -1.87 -2.45
N THR A 154 -15.46 -3.06 -2.22
CA THR A 154 -16.28 -3.31 -1.05
C THR A 154 -15.47 -3.14 0.24
N ASP A 155 -14.28 -3.73 0.28
CA ASP A 155 -13.43 -3.64 1.47
C ASP A 155 -12.97 -2.20 1.73
N LEU A 156 -12.67 -1.46 0.66
CA LEU A 156 -12.29 -0.05 0.81
C LEU A 156 -13.44 0.79 1.33
N SER A 157 -14.66 0.50 0.88
CA SER A 157 -15.83 1.20 1.39
C SER A 157 -16.05 0.91 2.87
N ASN A 158 -15.84 -0.34 3.26
CA ASN A 158 -15.96 -0.72 4.67
C ASN A 158 -14.90 -0.05 5.54
N ALA A 159 -13.71 0.18 4.98
CA ALA A 159 -12.63 0.84 5.71
C ALA A 159 -13.00 2.26 6.13
N LYS A 160 -13.86 2.93 5.38
CA LYS A 160 -14.33 4.27 5.74
C LYS A 160 -15.05 4.28 7.08
N GLY A 161 -15.80 3.22 7.37
CA GLY A 161 -16.53 3.11 8.63
C GLY A 161 -15.66 2.85 9.84
N THR A 162 -14.46 2.30 9.63
CA THR A 162 -13.55 1.99 10.72
C THR A 162 -13.17 3.23 11.51
N HIS A 163 -12.93 4.32 10.82
CA HIS A 163 -12.62 5.60 11.44
C HIS A 163 -13.73 6.07 12.38
N ALA A 164 -14.97 5.88 12.00
CA ALA A 164 -16.12 6.36 12.78
C ALA A 164 -16.30 5.63 14.11
N GLN A 165 -15.63 4.50 14.27
CA GLN A 165 -15.72 3.70 15.50
C GLN A 165 -14.69 4.10 16.56
N GLU A 166 -13.80 4.98 16.23
CA GLU A 166 -12.81 5.42 17.17
C GLU A 166 -13.40 6.45 18.15
N PRO A 167 -13.00 6.38 19.44
CA PRO A 167 -13.45 7.41 20.35
C PRO A 167 -12.87 8.76 19.94
N PRO A 168 -13.63 9.85 20.12
CA PRO A 168 -13.13 11.16 19.77
C PRO A 168 -11.89 11.50 20.58
N LYS A 169 -10.91 12.10 19.91
CA LYS A 169 -9.71 12.57 20.58
C LYS A 169 -9.98 13.91 21.24
N ARG A 170 -9.51 14.05 22.41
CA ARG A 170 -9.70 15.26 23.19
C ARG A 170 -8.53 16.19 23.08
#